data_5aca1614a0a60e76832a7c12c2fd3fd6
#
_entry.id   5aca1614a0a60e76832a7c12c2fd3fd6
#
_cell.length_a   1.000
_cell.length_b   1.000
_cell.length_c   1.000
_cell.angle_alpha   90.00
_cell.angle_beta   90.00
_cell.angle_gamma   90.00
#
_symmetry.space_group_name_H-M   'P 1'
#
loop_
_entity.id
_entity.type
_entity.pdbx_description
1 polymer ?
#
loop_
_entity_poly.entity_id
_entity_poly.type
_entity_poly.pdbx_seq_one_letter_code
_entity_poly.pdbx_strand_id
1 'polypeptide(L)'
;LHVRSRRQRQMCIRDRCELTFYYMDLVTVARLQRNPTVKSEIQMRNFEASIPVGFFTYPISQAADITAFRATTVPVGEDQMPMIEQCKEIVHKFNSVYGETLTEPEIVLPSNKSCLRLPGIDGKAKMSKSLGNCIYLSDEEDVVKKKVMSMFTDPNHLRVEDPGQVEGNPVFIYLDAFCKDEYFEEFWPEYKNLDELKAHYQRGGLGDVKVKKFLNKVLQAELAPIRARRKEWEQRIPDVMDILLSLIHI
;
A
#
# COMPACT_ATOMS: atom_id res chain seq x y z
N LEU A 1 -21.86 -14.69 13.16
CA LEU A 1 -22.20 -14.42 11.73
C LEU A 1 -21.08 -13.64 11.01
N HIS A 2 -20.50 -12.58 11.60
CA HIS A 2 -19.46 -11.79 10.96
C HIS A 2 -18.14 -12.52 10.69
N VAL A 3 -17.73 -13.42 11.57
CA VAL A 3 -16.49 -14.20 11.39
C VAL A 3 -16.64 -15.25 10.29
N ARG A 4 -17.78 -15.91 10.20
CA ARG A 4 -18.09 -16.82 9.09
C ARG A 4 -18.15 -16.09 7.75
N SER A 5 -18.75 -14.90 7.70
CA SER A 5 -18.84 -14.14 6.45
C SER A 5 -17.49 -13.69 5.90
N ARG A 6 -16.53 -13.34 6.76
CA ARG A 6 -15.15 -13.00 6.33
C ARG A 6 -14.39 -14.21 5.78
N ARG A 7 -14.53 -15.36 6.38
CA ARG A 7 -13.96 -16.63 5.88
C ARG A 7 -14.59 -17.03 4.55
N GLN A 8 -15.90 -16.97 4.44
CA GLN A 8 -16.66 -17.30 3.24
C GLN A 8 -16.24 -16.43 2.03
N ARG A 9 -15.88 -15.16 2.25
CA ARG A 9 -15.50 -14.22 1.20
C ARG A 9 -14.24 -14.63 0.43
N GLN A 10 -13.27 -15.26 1.07
CA GLN A 10 -12.05 -15.73 0.40
C GLN A 10 -12.24 -17.06 -0.34
N MET A 11 -13.37 -17.71 -0.13
CA MET A 11 -13.64 -19.07 -0.63
C MET A 11 -14.48 -19.10 -1.91
N CYS A 12 -15.07 -17.98 -2.34
CA CYS A 12 -15.87 -17.88 -3.56
C CYS A 12 -15.00 -17.81 -4.82
N ILE A 13 -13.99 -18.70 -4.94
CA ILE A 13 -13.09 -18.73 -6.11
C ILE A 13 -13.89 -19.01 -7.40
N ARG A 14 -14.86 -19.92 -7.35
CA ARG A 14 -15.73 -20.22 -8.49
C ARG A 14 -16.53 -19.01 -8.92
N ASP A 15 -17.23 -18.39 -7.97
CA ASP A 15 -18.08 -17.22 -8.23
C ASP A 15 -17.27 -16.07 -8.82
N ARG A 16 -16.04 -15.86 -8.31
CA ARG A 16 -15.12 -14.85 -8.81
C ARG A 16 -14.65 -15.15 -10.23
N CYS A 17 -14.29 -16.41 -10.51
CA CYS A 17 -13.93 -16.83 -11.87
C CYS A 17 -15.10 -16.67 -12.82
N GLU A 18 -16.29 -17.10 -12.44
CA GLU A 18 -17.50 -17.00 -13.24
C GLU A 18 -17.86 -15.54 -13.52
N LEU A 19 -17.89 -14.67 -12.51
CA LEU A 19 -18.10 -13.24 -12.69
C LEU A 19 -17.05 -12.60 -13.59
N THR A 20 -15.78 -13.01 -13.47
CA THR A 20 -14.70 -12.51 -14.32
C THR A 20 -15.00 -12.80 -15.78
N PHE A 21 -15.47 -14.00 -16.13
CA PHE A 21 -15.84 -14.35 -17.50
C PHE A 21 -17.05 -13.53 -18.00
N TYR A 22 -18.10 -13.38 -17.20
CA TYR A 22 -19.21 -12.50 -17.56
C TYR A 22 -18.76 -11.05 -17.82
N TYR A 23 -17.85 -10.55 -17.01
CA TYR A 23 -17.33 -9.18 -17.16
C TYR A 23 -16.42 -9.04 -18.39
N MET A 24 -15.74 -10.10 -18.81
CA MET A 24 -14.95 -10.09 -20.05
C MET A 24 -15.82 -9.81 -21.29
N ASP A 25 -17.08 -10.23 -21.29
CA ASP A 25 -18.03 -9.93 -22.38
C ASP A 25 -18.48 -8.46 -22.38
N LEU A 26 -18.30 -7.76 -21.27
CA LEU A 26 -18.70 -6.36 -21.10
C LEU A 26 -17.56 -5.36 -21.33
N VAL A 27 -16.30 -5.81 -21.31
CA VAL A 27 -15.11 -4.94 -21.40
C VAL A 27 -14.36 -5.18 -22.69
N THR A 28 -14.06 -4.11 -23.42
CA THR A 28 -13.28 -4.22 -24.66
C THR A 28 -11.77 -4.17 -24.41
N VAL A 29 -11.00 -4.81 -25.28
CA VAL A 29 -9.52 -4.73 -25.29
C VAL A 29 -9.04 -3.26 -25.30
N ALA A 30 -9.67 -2.44 -26.15
CA ALA A 30 -9.34 -1.01 -26.23
C ALA A 30 -9.58 -0.26 -24.92
N ARG A 31 -10.57 -0.66 -24.11
CA ARG A 31 -10.80 -0.06 -22.79
C ARG A 31 -9.71 -0.45 -21.79
N LEU A 32 -9.29 -1.70 -21.77
CA LEU A 32 -8.18 -2.16 -20.94
C LEU A 32 -6.86 -1.45 -21.28
N GLN A 33 -6.56 -1.31 -22.57
CA GLN A 33 -5.37 -0.60 -23.04
C GLN A 33 -5.33 0.88 -22.63
N ARG A 34 -6.50 1.51 -22.47
CA ARG A 34 -6.61 2.91 -22.04
C ARG A 34 -6.53 3.09 -20.52
N ASN A 35 -6.61 2.02 -19.73
CA ASN A 35 -6.46 2.13 -18.29
C ASN A 35 -5.03 2.60 -17.96
N PRO A 36 -4.85 3.74 -17.23
CA PRO A 36 -3.52 4.31 -16.98
C PRO A 36 -2.60 3.36 -16.22
N THR A 37 -3.14 2.60 -15.25
CA THR A 37 -2.36 1.64 -14.46
C THR A 37 -1.87 0.49 -15.32
N VAL A 38 -2.75 -0.10 -16.14
CA VAL A 38 -2.38 -1.17 -17.08
C VAL A 38 -1.32 -0.69 -18.07
N LYS A 39 -1.51 0.50 -18.63
CA LYS A 39 -0.57 1.10 -19.58
C LYS A 39 0.83 1.29 -18.99
N SER A 40 0.91 1.85 -17.79
CA SER A 40 2.20 2.07 -17.12
C SER A 40 2.90 0.75 -16.75
N GLU A 41 2.14 -0.27 -16.33
CA GLU A 41 2.70 -1.58 -16.01
C GLU A 41 3.18 -2.34 -17.24
N ILE A 42 2.49 -2.23 -18.38
CA ILE A 42 2.95 -2.80 -19.65
C ILE A 42 4.33 -2.24 -20.01
N GLN A 43 4.51 -0.93 -19.91
CA GLN A 43 5.79 -0.26 -20.17
C GLN A 43 6.88 -0.69 -19.18
N MET A 44 6.59 -0.67 -17.87
CA MET A 44 7.57 -1.07 -16.85
C MET A 44 8.04 -2.52 -16.97
N ARG A 45 7.18 -3.41 -17.50
CA ARG A 45 7.49 -4.85 -17.64
C ARG A 45 8.01 -5.23 -19.03
N ASN A 46 8.13 -4.27 -19.94
CA ASN A 46 8.50 -4.51 -21.36
C ASN A 46 7.58 -5.52 -22.06
N PHE A 47 6.28 -5.47 -21.77
CA PHE A 47 5.29 -6.37 -22.38
C PHE A 47 4.74 -5.86 -23.72
N GLU A 48 5.24 -4.75 -24.24
CA GLU A 48 4.71 -4.07 -25.42
C GLU A 48 4.55 -5.00 -26.65
N ALA A 49 5.50 -5.90 -26.87
CA ALA A 49 5.48 -6.86 -27.98
C ALA A 49 4.66 -8.12 -27.68
N SER A 50 4.43 -8.47 -26.42
CA SER A 50 3.75 -9.72 -26.04
C SER A 50 3.13 -9.57 -24.65
N ILE A 51 1.86 -9.20 -24.60
CA ILE A 51 1.12 -9.02 -23.35
C ILE A 51 0.48 -10.35 -22.96
N PRO A 52 0.85 -10.95 -21.81
CA PRO A 52 0.16 -12.14 -21.32
C PRO A 52 -1.32 -11.86 -21.04
N VAL A 53 -2.22 -12.70 -21.50
CA VAL A 53 -3.67 -12.52 -21.34
C VAL A 53 -4.06 -12.38 -19.88
N GLY A 54 -3.54 -13.25 -19.00
CA GLY A 54 -3.84 -13.16 -17.56
C GLY A 54 -3.39 -11.86 -16.90
N PHE A 55 -2.26 -11.29 -17.35
CA PHE A 55 -1.85 -9.95 -16.95
C PHE A 55 -2.81 -8.88 -17.51
N PHE A 56 -3.21 -9.00 -18.75
CA PHE A 56 -4.04 -7.99 -19.40
C PHE A 56 -5.46 -7.93 -18.82
N THR A 57 -5.98 -9.06 -18.36
CA THR A 57 -7.35 -9.20 -17.84
C THR A 57 -7.49 -9.03 -16.33
N TYR A 58 -6.37 -8.85 -15.57
CA TYR A 58 -6.45 -8.74 -14.11
C TYR A 58 -7.38 -7.60 -13.61
N PRO A 59 -7.57 -6.45 -14.31
CA PRO A 59 -8.51 -5.43 -13.87
C PRO A 59 -9.96 -5.92 -13.82
N ILE A 60 -10.31 -6.84 -14.74
CA ILE A 60 -11.63 -7.46 -14.77
C ILE A 60 -11.79 -8.43 -13.58
N SER A 61 -10.77 -9.23 -13.31
CA SER A 61 -10.76 -10.10 -12.14
C SER A 61 -10.83 -9.31 -10.82
N GLN A 62 -10.14 -8.17 -10.75
CA GLN A 62 -10.21 -7.28 -9.58
C GLN A 62 -11.63 -6.70 -9.39
N ALA A 63 -12.34 -6.39 -10.46
CA ALA A 63 -13.74 -5.98 -10.38
C ALA A 63 -14.62 -7.11 -9.83
N ALA A 64 -14.37 -8.36 -10.22
CA ALA A 64 -15.06 -9.52 -9.64
C ALA A 64 -14.75 -9.70 -8.16
N ASP A 65 -13.49 -9.46 -7.72
CA ASP A 65 -13.11 -9.50 -6.31
C ASP A 65 -13.89 -8.53 -5.44
N ILE A 66 -14.22 -7.37 -5.98
CA ILE A 66 -14.96 -6.30 -5.29
C ILE A 66 -16.45 -6.61 -5.28
N THR A 67 -17.01 -6.91 -6.44
CA THR A 67 -18.46 -7.00 -6.63
C THR A 67 -19.07 -8.31 -6.13
N ALA A 68 -18.33 -9.42 -6.15
CA ALA A 68 -18.77 -10.71 -5.60
C ALA A 68 -19.20 -10.60 -4.13
N PHE A 69 -18.64 -9.65 -3.41
CA PHE A 69 -18.92 -9.44 -1.98
C PHE A 69 -19.84 -8.24 -1.72
N ARG A 70 -20.40 -7.64 -2.78
CA ARG A 70 -21.22 -6.43 -2.69
C ARG A 70 -20.53 -5.34 -1.86
N ALA A 71 -19.23 -5.13 -2.11
CA ALA A 71 -18.49 -4.11 -1.42
C ALA A 71 -19.05 -2.73 -1.79
N THR A 72 -19.46 -1.99 -0.78
CA THR A 72 -19.93 -0.59 -0.94
C THR A 72 -18.79 0.39 -0.87
N THR A 73 -17.69 0.01 -0.20
CA THR A 73 -16.56 0.89 0.09
C THR A 73 -15.26 0.12 -0.08
N VAL A 74 -14.33 0.70 -0.84
CA VAL A 74 -13.00 0.09 -1.09
C VAL A 74 -11.91 1.08 -0.69
N PRO A 75 -11.22 0.84 0.44
CA PRO A 75 -10.06 1.64 0.81
C PRO A 75 -8.87 1.29 -0.10
N VAL A 76 -8.33 2.29 -0.78
CA VAL A 76 -7.26 2.12 -1.77
C VAL A 76 -6.24 3.24 -1.72
N GLY A 77 -5.05 3.00 -2.27
CA GLY A 77 -4.10 4.05 -2.63
C GLY A 77 -4.48 4.72 -3.95
N GLU A 78 -3.87 5.85 -4.23
CA GLU A 78 -4.14 6.66 -5.43
C GLU A 78 -3.92 5.87 -6.74
N ASP A 79 -2.94 4.97 -6.75
CA ASP A 79 -2.62 4.12 -7.91
C ASP A 79 -3.73 3.12 -8.28
N GLN A 80 -4.68 2.87 -7.37
CA GLN A 80 -5.81 1.97 -7.60
C GLN A 80 -7.09 2.68 -8.08
N MET A 81 -7.10 4.01 -8.08
CA MET A 81 -8.28 4.77 -8.53
C MET A 81 -8.74 4.36 -9.95
N PRO A 82 -7.86 4.23 -10.97
CA PRO A 82 -8.29 3.82 -12.30
C PRO A 82 -8.89 2.41 -12.36
N MET A 83 -8.54 1.55 -11.40
CA MET A 83 -9.06 0.19 -11.31
C MET A 83 -10.49 0.20 -10.73
N ILE A 84 -10.72 1.00 -9.70
CA ILE A 84 -12.06 1.13 -9.10
C ILE A 84 -13.01 1.85 -10.08
N GLU A 85 -12.55 2.87 -10.80
CA GLU A 85 -13.35 3.50 -11.85
C GLU A 85 -13.73 2.51 -12.95
N GLN A 86 -12.82 1.65 -13.36
CA GLN A 86 -13.15 0.58 -14.30
C GLN A 86 -14.14 -0.44 -13.72
N CYS A 87 -14.05 -0.74 -12.42
CA CYS A 87 -15.03 -1.57 -11.72
C CYS A 87 -16.43 -0.93 -11.77
N LYS A 88 -16.56 0.37 -11.52
CA LYS A 88 -17.83 1.10 -11.61
C LYS A 88 -18.41 1.04 -13.03
N GLU A 89 -17.58 1.22 -14.05
CA GLU A 89 -18.03 1.08 -15.44
C GLU A 89 -18.59 -0.33 -15.74
N ILE A 90 -17.96 -1.37 -15.21
CA ILE A 90 -18.42 -2.76 -15.33
C ILE A 90 -19.76 -2.92 -14.62
N VAL A 91 -19.88 -2.45 -13.38
CA VAL A 91 -21.13 -2.51 -12.60
C VAL A 91 -22.27 -1.82 -13.35
N HIS A 92 -22.02 -0.60 -13.81
CA HIS A 92 -23.02 0.17 -14.57
C HIS A 92 -23.47 -0.58 -15.82
N LYS A 93 -22.54 -1.12 -16.59
CA LYS A 93 -22.86 -1.85 -17.81
C LYS A 93 -23.56 -3.17 -17.52
N PHE A 94 -23.16 -3.89 -16.50
CA PHE A 94 -23.79 -5.13 -16.05
C PHE A 94 -25.25 -4.86 -15.63
N ASN A 95 -25.46 -3.87 -14.78
CA ASN A 95 -26.80 -3.51 -14.30
C ASN A 95 -27.71 -3.02 -15.45
N SER A 96 -27.16 -2.34 -16.45
CA SER A 96 -27.93 -1.91 -17.61
C SER A 96 -28.40 -3.06 -18.50
N VAL A 97 -27.66 -4.17 -18.54
CA VAL A 97 -27.98 -5.35 -19.36
C VAL A 97 -28.85 -6.35 -18.60
N TYR A 98 -28.52 -6.61 -17.35
CA TYR A 98 -29.09 -7.69 -16.55
C TYR A 98 -30.03 -7.23 -15.41
N GLY A 99 -30.24 -5.90 -15.29
CA GLY A 99 -30.99 -5.29 -14.19
C GLY A 99 -30.13 -5.00 -12.96
N GLU A 100 -30.66 -4.20 -12.03
CA GLU A 100 -30.01 -3.78 -10.79
C GLU A 100 -29.61 -4.96 -9.92
N THR A 101 -28.38 -5.43 -10.07
CA THR A 101 -27.84 -6.64 -9.40
C THR A 101 -26.60 -6.35 -8.59
N LEU A 102 -25.66 -5.61 -9.14
CA LEU A 102 -24.37 -5.30 -8.54
C LEU A 102 -24.41 -3.94 -7.84
N THR A 103 -23.67 -3.85 -6.74
CA THR A 103 -23.48 -2.60 -6.00
C THR A 103 -22.26 -1.86 -6.52
N GLU A 104 -22.41 -0.58 -6.81
CA GLU A 104 -21.29 0.28 -7.21
C GLU A 104 -20.43 0.62 -5.98
N PRO A 105 -19.12 0.36 -6.04
CA PRO A 105 -18.23 0.63 -4.92
C PRO A 105 -17.77 2.10 -4.89
N GLU A 106 -17.63 2.66 -3.69
CA GLU A 106 -17.02 3.96 -3.47
C GLU A 106 -15.55 3.84 -3.08
N ILE A 107 -14.74 4.77 -3.56
CA ILE A 107 -13.32 4.87 -3.23
C ILE A 107 -13.16 5.60 -1.90
N VAL A 108 -12.38 5.03 -0.99
CA VAL A 108 -11.91 5.72 0.21
C VAL A 108 -10.39 5.81 0.17
N LEU A 109 -9.89 7.02 0.08
CA LEU A 109 -8.47 7.32 0.15
C LEU A 109 -8.04 7.56 1.60
N PRO A 110 -6.77 7.31 1.94
CA PRO A 110 -6.24 7.67 3.25
C PRO A 110 -6.44 9.16 3.54
N SER A 111 -6.89 9.49 4.75
CA SER A 111 -7.02 10.88 5.21
C SER A 111 -5.67 11.60 5.28
N ASN A 112 -4.61 10.87 5.61
CA ASN A 112 -3.24 11.38 5.58
C ASN A 112 -2.68 11.25 4.16
N LYS A 113 -2.41 12.41 3.53
CA LYS A 113 -1.87 12.48 2.16
C LYS A 113 -0.52 11.77 2.00
N SER A 114 0.30 11.74 3.04
CA SER A 114 1.60 11.04 3.03
C SER A 114 1.46 9.53 2.91
N CYS A 115 0.30 8.97 3.30
CA CYS A 115 -0.02 7.55 3.13
C CYS A 115 -0.56 7.18 1.74
N LEU A 116 -0.85 8.15 0.87
CA LEU A 116 -1.33 7.89 -0.49
C LEU A 116 -0.30 7.12 -1.30
N ARG A 117 0.99 7.47 -1.13
CA ARG A 117 2.10 6.82 -1.83
C ARG A 117 3.39 6.99 -1.06
N LEU A 118 3.86 5.93 -0.40
CA LEU A 118 5.17 5.95 0.26
C LEU A 118 6.29 5.74 -0.77
N PRO A 119 7.33 6.59 -0.76
CA PRO A 119 8.53 6.39 -1.56
C PRO A 119 9.35 5.20 -1.01
N GLY A 120 10.20 4.62 -1.85
CA GLY A 120 11.24 3.71 -1.39
C GLY A 120 12.29 4.45 -0.54
N ILE A 121 13.13 3.68 0.16
CA ILE A 121 14.22 4.24 0.97
C ILE A 121 15.24 5.04 0.15
N ASP A 122 15.27 4.84 -1.16
CA ASP A 122 16.08 5.56 -2.13
C ASP A 122 15.56 6.97 -2.46
N GLY A 123 14.34 7.30 -2.05
CA GLY A 123 13.68 8.59 -2.31
C GLY A 123 13.35 8.87 -3.78
N LYS A 124 13.62 7.93 -4.70
CA LYS A 124 13.49 8.13 -6.15
C LYS A 124 12.28 7.45 -6.75
N ALA A 125 12.00 6.24 -6.29
CA ALA A 125 10.95 5.39 -6.84
C ALA A 125 9.90 5.04 -5.78
N LYS A 126 8.73 4.59 -6.25
CA LYS A 126 7.73 3.96 -5.39
C LYS A 126 8.35 2.78 -4.66
N MET A 127 7.99 2.58 -3.40
CA MET A 127 8.35 1.38 -2.64
C MET A 127 7.93 0.12 -3.41
N SER A 128 8.88 -0.75 -3.70
CA SER A 128 8.65 -1.98 -4.46
C SER A 128 9.55 -3.13 -4.01
N LYS A 129 8.97 -4.31 -3.87
CA LYS A 129 9.73 -5.52 -3.55
C LYS A 129 10.77 -5.85 -4.62
N SER A 130 10.43 -5.67 -5.89
CA SER A 130 11.33 -5.95 -7.03
C SER A 130 12.54 -5.01 -7.10
N LEU A 131 12.43 -3.81 -6.55
CA LEU A 131 13.52 -2.83 -6.47
C LEU A 131 14.37 -2.97 -5.20
N GLY A 132 13.94 -3.77 -4.23
CA GLY A 132 14.64 -3.95 -2.97
C GLY A 132 14.68 -2.70 -2.07
N ASN A 133 13.89 -1.67 -2.39
CA ASN A 133 13.84 -0.39 -1.69
C ASN A 133 12.76 -0.29 -0.61
N CYS A 134 12.29 -1.46 -0.11
CA CYS A 134 11.20 -1.55 0.87
C CYS A 134 11.73 -1.79 2.29
N ILE A 135 10.99 -1.28 3.28
CA ILE A 135 11.01 -1.79 4.64
C ILE A 135 9.88 -2.81 4.75
N TYR A 136 10.20 -4.06 5.07
CA TYR A 136 9.21 -5.12 5.23
C TYR A 136 8.66 -5.15 6.66
N LEU A 137 7.38 -5.51 6.82
CA LEU A 137 6.79 -5.73 8.15
C LEU A 137 7.47 -6.85 8.93
N SER A 138 8.17 -7.74 8.21
CA SER A 138 8.93 -8.87 8.77
C SER A 138 10.40 -8.56 9.02
N ASP A 139 10.88 -7.36 8.68
CA ASP A 139 12.28 -7.00 8.91
C ASP A 139 12.58 -6.97 10.43
N GLU A 140 13.69 -7.59 10.81
CA GLU A 140 14.18 -7.52 12.18
C GLU A 140 14.70 -6.11 12.52
N GLU A 141 14.86 -5.80 13.80
CA GLU A 141 15.16 -4.45 14.27
C GLU A 141 16.43 -3.84 13.67
N ASP A 142 17.48 -4.65 13.55
CA ASP A 142 18.76 -4.23 12.99
C ASP A 142 18.66 -3.96 11.47
N VAL A 143 17.81 -4.72 10.75
CA VAL A 143 17.57 -4.54 9.32
C VAL A 143 16.79 -3.25 9.08
N VAL A 144 15.72 -2.99 9.85
CA VAL A 144 14.99 -1.73 9.79
C VAL A 144 15.91 -0.56 10.07
N LYS A 145 16.74 -0.64 11.13
CA LYS A 145 17.71 0.41 11.47
C LYS A 145 18.69 0.67 10.32
N LYS A 146 19.26 -0.37 9.72
CA LYS A 146 20.16 -0.23 8.57
C LYS A 146 19.47 0.47 7.40
N LYS A 147 18.25 0.05 7.05
CA LYS A 147 17.46 0.64 5.97
C LYS A 147 17.14 2.12 6.24
N VAL A 148 16.71 2.46 7.45
CA VAL A 148 16.42 3.85 7.83
C VAL A 148 17.69 4.71 7.77
N MET A 149 18.82 4.22 8.29
CA MET A 149 20.08 4.95 8.23
C MET A 149 20.60 5.15 6.81
N SER A 150 20.26 4.25 5.87
CA SER A 150 20.62 4.37 4.45
C SER A 150 19.61 5.16 3.61
N MET A 151 18.50 5.63 4.20
CA MET A 151 17.53 6.45 3.47
C MET A 151 18.19 7.66 2.82
N PHE A 152 17.72 7.98 1.62
CA PHE A 152 18.11 9.21 0.94
C PHE A 152 17.75 10.43 1.80
N THR A 153 18.61 11.42 1.80
CA THR A 153 18.42 12.73 2.43
C THR A 153 18.80 13.85 1.47
N ASP A 154 18.56 15.08 1.88
CA ASP A 154 18.88 16.25 1.05
C ASP A 154 20.38 16.29 0.73
N PRO A 155 20.77 16.24 -0.55
CA PRO A 155 22.17 16.29 -0.95
C PRO A 155 22.84 17.65 -0.68
N ASN A 156 22.06 18.70 -0.43
CA ASN A 156 22.58 20.05 -0.13
C ASN A 156 22.77 20.26 1.38
N HIS A 157 22.23 19.38 2.22
CA HIS A 157 22.40 19.44 3.67
C HIS A 157 23.69 18.72 4.10
N LEU A 158 24.84 19.35 3.81
CA LEU A 158 26.17 18.79 4.04
C LEU A 158 26.65 18.98 5.48
N ARG A 159 26.25 20.07 6.11
CA ARG A 159 26.62 20.40 7.51
C ARG A 159 25.36 20.53 8.34
N VAL A 160 25.51 20.35 9.64
CA VAL A 160 24.38 20.46 10.58
C VAL A 160 23.76 21.86 10.58
N GLU A 161 24.55 22.87 10.31
CA GLU A 161 24.13 24.28 10.26
C GLU A 161 23.39 24.65 8.99
N ASP A 162 23.53 23.84 7.93
CA ASP A 162 22.87 24.11 6.65
C ASP A 162 21.35 23.94 6.79
N PRO A 163 20.55 24.80 6.13
CA PRO A 163 19.11 24.57 6.02
C PRO A 163 18.81 23.27 5.27
N GLY A 164 17.94 22.43 5.83
CA GLY A 164 17.56 21.17 5.19
C GLY A 164 16.21 21.27 4.47
N GLN A 165 16.03 20.46 3.42
CA GLN A 165 14.78 20.37 2.68
C GLN A 165 13.92 19.21 3.21
N VAL A 166 12.69 19.55 3.62
CA VAL A 166 11.70 18.58 4.11
C VAL A 166 10.89 17.97 2.94
N GLU A 167 10.53 18.81 1.97
CA GLU A 167 9.72 18.39 0.83
C GLU A 167 10.50 17.39 -0.04
N GLY A 168 9.85 16.25 -0.35
CA GLY A 168 10.48 15.17 -1.12
C GLY A 168 11.50 14.33 -0.35
N ASN A 169 11.78 14.65 0.91
CA ASN A 169 12.69 13.89 1.75
C ASN A 169 11.97 12.66 2.34
N PRO A 170 12.37 11.43 1.97
CA PRO A 170 11.68 10.22 2.42
C PRO A 170 11.64 10.06 3.94
N VAL A 171 12.63 10.57 4.67
CA VAL A 171 12.65 10.49 6.15
C VAL A 171 11.46 11.25 6.73
N PHE A 172 11.17 12.45 6.23
CA PHE A 172 10.02 13.22 6.68
C PHE A 172 8.69 12.71 6.16
N ILE A 173 8.65 12.16 4.94
CA ILE A 173 7.43 11.51 4.41
C ILE A 173 7.04 10.32 5.30
N TYR A 174 8.01 9.52 5.76
CA TYR A 174 7.73 8.42 6.69
C TYR A 174 7.35 8.92 8.09
N LEU A 175 7.95 10.02 8.56
CA LEU A 175 7.50 10.65 9.81
C LEU A 175 6.07 11.18 9.68
N ASP A 176 5.72 11.83 8.58
CA ASP A 176 4.34 12.27 8.31
C ASP A 176 3.33 11.12 8.29
N ALA A 177 3.76 9.94 7.82
CA ALA A 177 2.90 8.77 7.74
C ALA A 177 2.72 8.05 9.08
N PHE A 178 3.75 7.97 9.91
CA PHE A 178 3.78 7.06 11.06
C PHE A 178 4.02 7.74 12.41
N CYS A 179 4.52 8.99 12.45
CA CYS A 179 4.80 9.66 13.70
C CYS A 179 3.51 10.19 14.34
N LYS A 180 3.36 9.92 15.62
CA LYS A 180 2.31 10.47 16.49
C LYS A 180 2.96 11.44 17.49
N ASP A 181 2.20 12.41 17.98
CA ASP A 181 2.73 13.39 18.94
C ASP A 181 3.23 12.73 20.24
N GLU A 182 2.61 11.62 20.65
CA GLU A 182 3.02 10.81 21.80
C GLU A 182 4.47 10.31 21.69
N TYR A 183 4.96 10.07 20.47
CA TYR A 183 6.35 9.63 20.26
C TYR A 183 7.39 10.71 20.52
N PHE A 184 7.00 11.99 20.49
CA PHE A 184 7.90 13.06 20.90
C PHE A 184 8.12 13.04 22.41
N GLU A 185 7.06 12.88 23.21
CA GLU A 185 7.18 12.78 24.65
C GLU A 185 8.10 11.62 25.09
N GLU A 186 8.01 10.48 24.40
CA GLU A 186 8.78 9.28 24.73
C GLU A 186 10.21 9.31 24.18
N PHE A 187 10.39 9.73 22.92
CA PHE A 187 11.65 9.53 22.20
C PHE A 187 12.46 10.79 21.99
N TRP A 188 11.79 11.96 21.97
CA TRP A 188 12.45 13.23 21.70
C TRP A 188 11.72 14.45 22.31
N PRO A 189 11.71 14.60 23.64
CA PRO A 189 10.90 15.60 24.37
C PRO A 189 11.32 17.06 24.15
N GLU A 190 12.36 17.31 23.35
CA GLU A 190 12.76 18.66 22.94
C GLU A 190 11.76 19.30 21.97
N TYR A 191 10.90 18.49 21.28
CA TYR A 191 9.87 18.92 20.34
C TYR A 191 8.51 18.46 20.83
N LYS A 192 7.49 19.27 20.57
CA LYS A 192 6.10 18.92 20.90
C LYS A 192 5.41 18.12 19.80
N ASN A 193 5.80 18.36 18.56
CA ASN A 193 5.19 17.74 17.37
C ASN A 193 6.15 17.74 16.18
N LEU A 194 5.71 17.13 15.10
CA LEU A 194 6.50 17.00 13.88
C LEU A 194 6.74 18.34 13.17
N ASP A 195 5.84 19.31 13.30
CA ASP A 195 5.98 20.61 12.66
C ASP A 195 7.14 21.42 13.29
N GLU A 196 7.31 21.35 14.60
CA GLU A 196 8.46 21.97 15.30
C GLU A 196 9.79 21.34 14.83
N LEU A 197 9.81 20.01 14.69
CA LEU A 197 10.99 19.29 14.19
C LEU A 197 11.33 19.69 12.75
N LYS A 198 10.33 19.77 11.87
CA LYS A 198 10.49 20.23 10.48
C LYS A 198 10.99 21.65 10.41
N ALA A 199 10.41 22.56 11.19
CA ALA A 199 10.83 23.96 11.23
C ALA A 199 12.28 24.10 11.70
N HIS A 200 12.72 23.30 12.66
CA HIS A 200 14.12 23.28 13.10
C HIS A 200 15.04 22.77 11.99
N TYR A 201 14.68 21.66 11.34
CA TYR A 201 15.49 21.10 10.24
C TYR A 201 15.62 22.07 9.06
N GLN A 202 14.55 22.77 8.69
CA GLN A 202 14.55 23.78 7.62
C GLN A 202 15.37 25.04 7.96
N ARG A 203 15.45 25.39 9.23
CA ARG A 203 16.25 26.53 9.70
C ARG A 203 17.74 26.22 9.77
N GLY A 204 18.12 24.96 9.81
CA GLY A 204 19.48 24.50 10.10
C GLY A 204 19.73 24.31 11.61
N GLY A 205 20.76 23.58 11.94
CA GLY A 205 21.11 23.21 13.31
C GLY A 205 20.70 21.77 13.72
N LEU A 206 20.07 21.03 12.79
CA LEU A 206 19.62 19.66 13.05
C LEU A 206 20.10 18.71 11.95
N GLY A 207 21.03 17.81 12.29
CA GLY A 207 21.61 16.87 11.32
C GLY A 207 20.72 15.65 11.05
N ASP A 208 20.78 15.14 9.81
CA ASP A 208 20.03 13.99 9.28
C ASP A 208 20.08 12.75 10.16
N VAL A 209 21.25 12.46 10.72
CA VAL A 209 21.45 11.27 11.55
C VAL A 209 20.54 11.28 12.80
N LYS A 210 20.30 12.45 13.40
CA LYS A 210 19.40 12.58 14.54
C LYS A 210 17.95 12.30 14.12
N VAL A 211 17.51 12.88 13.01
CA VAL A 211 16.16 12.68 12.46
C VAL A 211 15.94 11.22 12.06
N LYS A 212 16.91 10.58 11.41
CA LYS A 212 16.86 9.15 11.08
C LYS A 212 16.80 8.26 12.33
N LYS A 213 17.53 8.59 13.38
CA LYS A 213 17.44 7.86 14.66
C LYS A 213 16.06 7.98 15.29
N PHE A 214 15.43 9.14 15.20
CA PHE A 214 14.06 9.33 15.67
C PHE A 214 13.08 8.53 14.84
N LEU A 215 13.14 8.63 13.50
CA LEU A 215 12.31 7.80 12.61
C LEU A 215 12.48 6.30 12.91
N ASN A 216 13.72 5.84 13.16
CA ASN A 216 13.93 4.45 13.52
C ASN A 216 13.18 4.07 14.80
N LYS A 217 13.19 4.92 15.84
CA LYS A 217 12.43 4.64 17.07
C LYS A 217 10.93 4.55 16.80
N VAL A 218 10.39 5.49 16.05
CA VAL A 218 8.97 5.49 15.62
C VAL A 218 8.62 4.20 14.90
N LEU A 219 9.40 3.82 13.87
CA LEU A 219 9.15 2.59 13.12
C LEU A 219 9.32 1.33 13.96
N GLN A 220 10.28 1.30 14.90
CA GLN A 220 10.41 0.16 15.81
C GLN A 220 9.18 0.02 16.71
N ALA A 221 8.64 1.10 17.23
CA ALA A 221 7.41 1.08 18.04
C ALA A 221 6.20 0.55 17.24
N GLU A 222 6.02 1.00 16.00
CA GLU A 222 4.93 0.54 15.13
C GLU A 222 5.10 -0.92 14.68
N LEU A 223 6.33 -1.37 14.42
CA LEU A 223 6.60 -2.72 13.92
C LEU A 223 6.73 -3.78 15.02
N ALA A 224 7.08 -3.41 16.24
CA ALA A 224 7.28 -4.37 17.33
C ALA A 224 6.06 -5.27 17.60
N PRO A 225 4.83 -4.77 17.72
CA PRO A 225 3.66 -5.61 17.92
C PRO A 225 3.36 -6.52 16.72
N ILE A 226 3.69 -6.08 15.50
CA ILE A 226 3.53 -6.88 14.28
C ILE A 226 4.52 -8.04 14.30
N ARG A 227 5.79 -7.78 14.61
CA ARG A 227 6.83 -8.82 14.73
C ARG A 227 6.51 -9.84 15.82
N ALA A 228 6.03 -9.36 16.98
CA ALA A 228 5.65 -10.24 18.08
C ALA A 228 4.55 -11.22 17.68
N ARG A 229 3.47 -10.73 17.04
CA ARG A 229 2.39 -11.58 16.52
C ARG A 229 2.87 -12.53 15.43
N ARG A 230 3.75 -12.08 14.54
CA ARG A 230 4.35 -12.93 13.53
C ARG A 230 5.11 -14.10 14.15
N LYS A 231 5.99 -13.83 15.13
CA LYS A 231 6.76 -14.87 15.84
C LYS A 231 5.85 -15.87 16.55
N GLU A 232 4.74 -15.44 17.13
CA GLU A 232 3.72 -16.33 17.70
C GLU A 232 3.15 -17.28 16.64
N TRP A 233 2.72 -16.74 15.49
CA TRP A 233 2.14 -17.53 14.41
C TRP A 233 3.16 -18.44 13.70
N GLU A 234 4.42 -18.06 13.64
CA GLU A 234 5.49 -18.89 13.09
C GLU A 234 5.70 -20.19 13.87
N GLN A 235 5.37 -20.20 15.16
CA GLN A 235 5.38 -21.41 16.00
C GLN A 235 4.14 -22.27 15.82
N ARG A 236 3.12 -21.77 15.12
CA ARG A 236 1.81 -22.38 14.95
C ARG A 236 1.49 -22.61 13.47
N ILE A 237 2.49 -22.98 12.66
CA ILE A 237 2.30 -23.21 11.22
C ILE A 237 1.19 -24.23 10.90
N PRO A 238 1.02 -25.35 11.63
CA PRO A 238 -0.12 -26.24 11.41
C PRO A 238 -1.46 -25.52 11.51
N ASP A 239 -1.67 -24.70 12.54
CA ASP A 239 -2.91 -23.92 12.73
C ASP A 239 -3.13 -22.93 11.57
N VAL A 240 -2.05 -22.30 11.09
CA VAL A 240 -2.11 -21.41 9.91
C VAL A 240 -2.54 -22.20 8.68
N MET A 241 -1.98 -23.38 8.46
CA MET A 241 -2.35 -24.25 7.33
C MET A 241 -3.80 -24.73 7.44
N ASP A 242 -4.28 -25.10 8.63
CA ASP A 242 -5.65 -25.49 8.85
C ASP A 242 -6.63 -24.33 8.56
N ILE A 243 -6.27 -23.10 8.97
CA ILE A 243 -7.03 -21.89 8.63
C ILE A 243 -7.07 -21.70 7.12
N LEU A 244 -5.93 -21.79 6.43
CA LEU A 244 -5.86 -21.62 4.98
C LEU A 244 -6.66 -22.69 4.26
N LEU A 245 -6.53 -23.96 4.65
CA LEU A 245 -7.29 -25.06 4.07
C LEU A 245 -8.79 -24.90 4.33
N SER A 246 -9.19 -24.46 5.52
CA SER A 246 -10.60 -24.17 5.82
C SER A 246 -11.21 -23.06 4.97
N LEU A 247 -10.36 -22.22 4.37
CA LEU A 247 -10.77 -21.16 3.45
C LEU A 247 -10.91 -21.64 1.99
N ILE A 248 -10.35 -22.79 1.66
CA ILE A 248 -10.36 -23.37 0.30
C ILE A 248 -11.53 -24.33 0.12
N HIS A 249 -11.96 -24.98 1.20
CA HIS A 249 -13.05 -25.99 1.16
C HIS A 249 -14.42 -25.35 1.38
N ILE A 250 -15.19 -25.31 0.32
CA ILE A 250 -16.65 -25.26 0.31
C ILE A 250 -17.18 -26.32 -0.60
#